data_48f96a532af37010423610d05aba2a75
#
_entry.id   48f96a532af37010423610d05aba2a75
#
_cell.length_a   1.000
_cell.length_b   1.000
_cell.length_c   1.000
_cell.angle_alpha   90.00
_cell.angle_beta   90.00
_cell.angle_gamma   90.00
#
_symmetry.space_group_name_H-M   'P 1'
#
loop_
_entity.id
_entity.type
_entity.pdbx_description
1 polymer ?
#
loop_
_entity_poly.entity_id
_entity_poly.type
_entity_poly.pdbx_seq_one_letter_code
_entity_poly.pdbx_strand_id
1 'polypeptide(L)'
;MSAELRIPLDIPDVEIVSTKVTNDGRLIIRIESELETTQCGICGQEIACRYGHGQERTLRHLPVLNMATYIKIRPRRGQCRDCEHEPTTTQVLGWYEERSPHTKAYDQWLMKQLVNTTIEDVSMRENIGYDAVLGALDRQIET
;
A
#
# COMPACT_ATOMS: atom_id res chain seq x y z
N MET A 1 19.10 16.82 -23.01
CA MET A 1 17.66 16.74 -22.72
C MET A 1 17.36 15.51 -21.89
N SER A 2 16.73 15.69 -20.76
CA SER A 2 16.22 14.55 -19.99
C SER A 2 14.88 14.11 -20.55
N ALA A 3 14.70 12.80 -20.73
CA ALA A 3 13.42 12.24 -21.07
C ALA A 3 12.58 12.10 -19.81
N GLU A 4 11.37 12.64 -19.84
CA GLU A 4 10.41 12.47 -18.75
C GLU A 4 9.55 11.25 -19.03
N LEU A 5 9.54 10.31 -18.08
CA LEU A 5 8.72 9.11 -18.14
C LEU A 5 7.55 9.24 -17.16
N ARG A 6 6.32 9.17 -17.67
CA ARG A 6 5.12 9.17 -16.85
C ARG A 6 4.59 7.77 -16.73
N ILE A 7 4.67 7.22 -15.51
CA ILE A 7 4.16 5.89 -15.20
C ILE A 7 2.96 6.06 -14.28
N PRO A 8 1.77 5.54 -14.66
CA PRO A 8 0.63 5.56 -13.74
C PRO A 8 0.92 4.67 -12.55
N LEU A 9 0.70 5.19 -11.34
CA LEU A 9 0.92 4.43 -10.11
C LEU A 9 -0.16 3.38 -9.88
N ASP A 10 -1.32 3.56 -10.49
CA ASP A 10 -2.50 2.69 -10.36
C ASP A 10 -3.00 2.56 -8.92
N ILE A 11 -2.87 3.63 -8.17
CA ILE A 11 -3.37 3.75 -6.81
C ILE A 11 -4.25 5.00 -6.76
N PRO A 12 -5.53 4.88 -6.36
CA PRO A 12 -6.43 6.03 -6.34
C PRO A 12 -6.19 6.93 -5.12
N ASP A 13 -6.55 8.21 -5.25
CA ASP A 13 -6.64 9.17 -4.16
C ASP A 13 -5.33 9.41 -3.42
N VAL A 14 -4.21 9.35 -4.14
CA VAL A 14 -2.88 9.61 -3.58
C VAL A 14 -2.08 10.58 -4.45
N GLU A 15 -1.17 11.30 -3.81
CA GLU A 15 -0.21 12.19 -4.46
C GLU A 15 1.20 11.67 -4.21
N ILE A 16 2.03 11.68 -5.24
CA ILE A 16 3.45 11.31 -5.10
C ILE A 16 4.21 12.48 -4.52
N VAL A 17 4.85 12.25 -3.38
CA VAL A 17 5.66 13.26 -2.69
C VAL A 17 7.10 13.20 -3.15
N SER A 18 7.68 12.00 -3.24
CA SER A 18 9.06 11.80 -3.66
C SER A 18 9.28 10.41 -4.20
N THR A 19 10.33 10.28 -5.01
CA THR A 19 10.80 9.00 -5.51
C THR A 19 12.30 8.90 -5.29
N LYS A 20 12.78 7.70 -5.01
CA LYS A 20 14.20 7.44 -4.80
C LYS A 20 14.55 6.05 -5.32
N VAL A 21 15.65 5.97 -6.08
CA VAL A 21 16.27 4.70 -6.44
C VAL A 21 17.40 4.44 -5.45
N THR A 22 17.36 3.30 -4.78
CA THR A 22 18.39 2.91 -3.81
C THR A 22 19.64 2.39 -4.52
N ASN A 23 20.76 2.30 -3.78
CA ASN A 23 22.02 1.80 -4.35
C ASN A 23 21.93 0.36 -4.85
N ASP A 24 21.03 -0.44 -4.27
CA ASP A 24 20.79 -1.82 -4.70
C ASP A 24 19.68 -1.96 -5.75
N GLY A 25 19.24 -0.85 -6.35
CA GLY A 25 18.31 -0.86 -7.48
C GLY A 25 16.85 -1.01 -7.12
N ARG A 26 16.45 -0.66 -5.89
CA ARG A 26 15.04 -0.62 -5.51
C ARG A 26 14.46 0.77 -5.71
N LEU A 27 13.19 0.84 -6.08
CA LEU A 27 12.47 2.11 -6.22
C LEU A 27 11.58 2.31 -4.99
N ILE A 28 11.77 3.43 -4.31
CA ILE A 28 10.96 3.83 -3.15
C ILE A 28 10.12 5.04 -3.55
N ILE A 29 8.80 4.89 -3.48
CA ILE A 29 7.85 5.96 -3.81
C ILE A 29 7.13 6.35 -2.53
N ARG A 30 7.33 7.59 -2.10
CA ARG A 30 6.62 8.15 -0.95
C ARG A 30 5.38 8.88 -1.44
N ILE A 31 4.23 8.53 -0.87
CA ILE A 31 2.94 9.11 -1.26
C ILE A 31 2.21 9.65 -0.05
N GLU A 32 1.23 10.52 -0.32
CA GLU A 32 0.30 11.04 0.67
C GLU A 32 -1.14 10.82 0.17
N SER A 33 -2.06 10.59 1.09
CA SER A 33 -3.48 10.49 0.77
C SER A 33 -4.01 11.86 0.40
N GLU A 34 -4.77 11.94 -0.71
CA GLU A 34 -5.52 13.12 -1.10
C GLU A 34 -6.86 13.24 -0.36
N LEU A 35 -7.32 12.14 0.25
CA LEU A 35 -8.54 12.13 1.03
C LEU A 35 -8.32 12.85 2.35
N GLU A 36 -9.08 13.93 2.60
CA GLU A 36 -8.93 14.75 3.80
C GLU A 36 -9.74 14.26 4.99
N THR A 37 -10.69 13.36 4.75
CA THR A 37 -11.58 12.85 5.77
C THR A 37 -11.39 11.36 5.98
N THR A 38 -11.82 10.87 7.14
CA THR A 38 -11.87 9.45 7.42
C THR A 38 -13.21 9.12 8.09
N GLN A 39 -13.60 7.86 8.09
CA GLN A 39 -14.81 7.42 8.79
C GLN A 39 -14.47 6.93 10.19
N CYS A 40 -15.24 7.38 11.18
CA CYS A 40 -15.08 6.89 12.55
C CYS A 40 -15.30 5.37 12.60
N GLY A 41 -14.37 4.66 13.22
CA GLY A 41 -14.45 3.20 13.36
C GLY A 41 -15.56 2.74 14.30
N ILE A 42 -16.16 3.66 15.07
CA ILE A 42 -17.22 3.35 16.06
C ILE A 42 -18.60 3.76 15.54
N CYS A 43 -18.78 5.04 15.14
CA CYS A 43 -20.09 5.54 14.73
C CYS A 43 -20.29 5.62 13.21
N GLY A 44 -19.22 5.43 12.43
CA GLY A 44 -19.29 5.47 10.96
C GLY A 44 -19.41 6.85 10.35
N GLN A 45 -19.45 7.90 11.16
CA GLN A 45 -19.54 9.28 10.64
C GLN A 45 -18.24 9.72 10.00
N GLU A 46 -18.34 10.58 9.00
CA GLU A 46 -17.20 11.19 8.35
C GLU A 46 -16.53 12.20 9.31
N ILE A 47 -15.22 12.05 9.47
CA ILE A 47 -14.43 12.89 10.38
C ILE A 47 -13.56 13.82 9.57
N ALA A 48 -13.72 15.13 9.75
CA ALA A 48 -12.84 16.15 9.16
C ALA A 48 -11.77 16.64 10.16
N CYS A 49 -11.92 16.34 11.44
CA CYS A 49 -10.98 16.77 12.47
C CYS A 49 -9.69 15.96 12.40
N ARG A 50 -8.60 16.60 12.01
CA ARG A 50 -7.29 15.96 11.86
C ARG A 50 -6.67 15.67 13.23
N TYR A 51 -6.07 14.51 13.34
CA TYR A 51 -5.34 14.06 14.53
C TYR A 51 -4.00 13.44 14.17
N GLY A 52 -3.23 14.11 13.30
CA GLY A 52 -1.93 13.62 12.86
C GLY A 52 -2.03 12.49 11.84
N HIS A 53 -1.03 11.62 11.87
CA HIS A 53 -0.89 10.50 10.94
C HIS A 53 -0.70 9.20 11.71
N GLY A 54 -1.10 8.08 11.12
CA GLY A 54 -0.78 6.75 11.61
C GLY A 54 0.68 6.40 11.36
N GLN A 55 1.03 5.16 11.69
CA GLN A 55 2.37 4.66 11.43
C GLN A 55 2.66 4.60 9.94
N GLU A 56 3.92 4.85 9.59
CA GLU A 56 4.37 4.67 8.21
C GLU A 56 4.25 3.20 7.82
N ARG A 57 3.63 2.97 6.66
CA ARG A 57 3.53 1.65 6.06
C ARG A 57 4.44 1.60 4.84
N THR A 58 5.18 0.50 4.73
CA THR A 58 5.97 0.20 3.54
C THR A 58 5.36 -1.02 2.86
N LEU A 59 4.89 -0.84 1.64
CA LEU A 59 4.13 -1.86 0.91
C LEU A 59 4.83 -2.19 -0.40
N ARG A 60 5.01 -3.48 -0.68
CA ARG A 60 5.51 -3.92 -1.97
C ARG A 60 4.46 -3.64 -3.05
N HIS A 61 4.90 -3.03 -4.15
CA HIS A 61 4.05 -2.70 -5.30
C HIS A 61 4.59 -3.31 -6.58
N LEU A 62 3.86 -3.13 -7.68
CA LEU A 62 4.25 -3.65 -8.99
C LEU A 62 5.66 -3.16 -9.38
N PRO A 63 6.51 -4.03 -9.94
CA PRO A 63 7.84 -3.61 -10.35
C PRO A 63 7.79 -2.57 -11.46
N VAL A 64 8.71 -1.63 -11.41
CA VAL A 64 8.88 -0.58 -12.41
C VAL A 64 10.24 -0.76 -13.06
N LEU A 65 10.30 -0.98 -14.35
CA LEU A 65 11.55 -1.19 -15.09
C LEU A 65 12.46 -2.23 -14.43
N ASN A 66 11.91 -3.36 -14.03
CA ASN A 66 12.58 -4.45 -13.30
C ASN A 66 13.09 -4.07 -11.91
N MET A 67 12.79 -2.89 -11.41
CA MET A 67 13.13 -2.53 -10.04
C MET A 67 12.04 -3.00 -9.08
N ALA A 68 12.43 -3.64 -7.99
CA ALA A 68 11.52 -3.89 -6.87
C ALA A 68 11.03 -2.55 -6.34
N THR A 69 9.72 -2.36 -6.28
CA THR A 69 9.10 -1.07 -5.97
C THR A 69 8.34 -1.14 -4.66
N TYR A 70 8.57 -0.14 -3.81
CA TYR A 70 7.94 -0.03 -2.50
C TYR A 70 7.21 1.30 -2.39
N ILE A 71 6.00 1.25 -1.85
CA ILE A 71 5.20 2.43 -1.55
C ILE A 71 5.32 2.71 -0.05
N LYS A 72 5.65 3.96 0.29
CA LYS A 72 5.65 4.42 1.69
C LYS A 72 4.53 5.43 1.89
N ILE A 73 3.69 5.18 2.87
CA ILE A 73 2.56 6.05 3.19
C ILE A 73 2.37 6.14 4.70
N ARG A 74 1.99 7.34 5.16
CA ARG A 74 1.47 7.56 6.50
C ARG A 74 0.00 7.91 6.37
N PRO A 75 -0.91 6.97 6.64
CA PRO A 75 -2.34 7.27 6.54
C PRO A 75 -2.73 8.33 7.57
N ARG A 76 -3.68 9.17 7.21
CA ARG A 76 -4.16 10.23 8.10
C ARG A 76 -4.99 9.64 9.23
N ARG A 77 -4.96 10.29 10.38
CA ARG A 77 -5.83 9.96 11.49
C ARG A 77 -6.82 11.09 11.71
N GLY A 78 -8.05 10.72 12.08
CA GLY A 78 -9.08 11.64 12.46
C GLY A 78 -9.57 11.38 13.87
N GLN A 79 -10.07 12.42 14.54
CA GLN A 79 -10.68 12.32 15.86
C GLN A 79 -12.18 12.57 15.75
N CYS A 80 -12.98 11.62 16.23
CA CYS A 80 -14.42 11.78 16.31
C CYS A 80 -14.79 12.54 17.59
N ARG A 81 -15.43 13.69 17.44
CA ARG A 81 -15.87 14.49 18.59
C ARG A 81 -17.29 14.16 19.05
N ASP A 82 -18.00 13.34 18.26
CA ASP A 82 -19.39 12.97 18.55
C ASP A 82 -19.48 11.67 19.35
N CYS A 83 -18.40 10.87 19.39
CA CYS A 83 -18.34 9.67 20.21
C CYS A 83 -17.80 9.98 21.61
N GLU A 84 -18.24 9.17 22.58
CA GLU A 84 -17.72 9.24 23.94
C GLU A 84 -16.20 8.94 23.91
N HIS A 85 -15.42 9.69 24.70
CA HIS A 85 -13.95 9.63 24.77
C HIS A 85 -13.22 10.09 23.51
N GLU A 86 -13.91 10.67 22.57
CA GLU A 86 -13.32 11.24 21.35
C GLU A 86 -12.28 10.30 20.69
N PRO A 87 -12.70 9.11 20.23
CA PRO A 87 -11.76 8.13 19.67
C PRO A 87 -11.10 8.62 18.41
N THR A 88 -9.88 8.15 18.19
CA THR A 88 -9.17 8.40 16.92
C THR A 88 -9.27 7.19 16.00
N THR A 89 -9.32 7.45 14.70
CA THR A 89 -9.39 6.40 13.67
C THR A 89 -8.40 6.71 12.58
N THR A 90 -7.62 5.69 12.20
CA THR A 90 -6.72 5.76 11.06
C THR A 90 -7.52 5.57 9.77
N GLN A 91 -7.26 6.43 8.77
CA GLN A 91 -7.89 6.36 7.47
C GLN A 91 -7.69 4.98 6.84
N VAL A 92 -8.78 4.39 6.34
CA VAL A 92 -8.72 3.13 5.61
C VAL A 92 -8.66 3.44 4.11
N LEU A 93 -7.60 2.97 3.48
CA LEU A 93 -7.38 3.15 2.05
C LEU A 93 -7.61 1.80 1.37
N GLY A 94 -8.46 1.80 0.34
CA GLY A 94 -8.97 0.55 -0.25
C GLY A 94 -7.98 -0.25 -1.07
N TRP A 95 -6.79 0.27 -1.34
CA TRP A 95 -5.81 -0.36 -2.22
C TRP A 95 -4.78 -1.24 -1.50
N TYR A 96 -4.88 -1.36 -0.17
CA TYR A 96 -4.12 -2.34 0.61
C TYR A 96 -4.91 -2.77 1.85
N GLU A 97 -4.59 -3.94 2.37
CA GLU A 97 -5.15 -4.44 3.62
C GLU A 97 -4.24 -4.08 4.78
N GLU A 98 -4.83 -3.80 5.94
CA GLU A 98 -4.13 -3.28 7.12
C GLU A 98 -2.92 -4.10 7.52
N ARG A 99 -3.00 -5.43 7.41
CA ARG A 99 -1.92 -6.33 7.84
C ARG A 99 -1.07 -6.88 6.70
N SER A 100 -1.37 -6.49 5.48
CA SER A 100 -0.64 -6.98 4.33
C SER A 100 0.66 -6.19 4.12
N PRO A 101 1.77 -6.86 3.77
CA PRO A 101 3.00 -6.17 3.35
C PRO A 101 2.97 -5.71 1.89
N HIS A 102 1.87 -5.96 1.18
CA HIS A 102 1.73 -5.70 -0.24
C HIS A 102 0.53 -4.81 -0.54
N THR A 103 0.58 -4.10 -1.67
CA THR A 103 -0.63 -3.54 -2.25
C THR A 103 -1.48 -4.66 -2.84
N LYS A 104 -2.79 -4.45 -2.97
CA LYS A 104 -3.68 -5.43 -3.60
C LYS A 104 -3.28 -5.70 -5.05
N ALA A 105 -2.81 -4.68 -5.77
CA ALA A 105 -2.32 -4.82 -7.12
C ALA A 105 -1.12 -5.77 -7.20
N TYR A 106 -0.20 -5.70 -6.24
CA TYR A 106 0.95 -6.61 -6.18
C TYR A 106 0.50 -8.05 -5.89
N ASP A 107 -0.43 -8.25 -4.96
CA ASP A 107 -0.98 -9.59 -4.70
C ASP A 107 -1.61 -10.19 -5.96
N GLN A 108 -2.37 -9.41 -6.72
CA GLN A 108 -2.97 -9.86 -7.98
C GLN A 108 -1.90 -10.20 -9.01
N TRP A 109 -0.84 -9.38 -9.09
CA TRP A 109 0.27 -9.64 -10.00
C TRP A 109 1.01 -10.93 -9.66
N LEU A 110 1.21 -11.21 -8.36
CA LEU A 110 1.82 -12.47 -7.90
C LEU A 110 1.01 -13.69 -8.36
N MET A 111 -0.32 -13.61 -8.36
CA MET A 111 -1.17 -14.70 -8.85
C MET A 111 -0.89 -15.02 -10.31
N LYS A 112 -0.65 -14.02 -11.13
CA LYS A 112 -0.26 -14.21 -12.54
C LYS A 112 1.11 -14.87 -12.66
N GLN A 113 2.03 -14.56 -11.75
CA GLN A 113 3.36 -15.16 -11.75
C GLN A 113 3.33 -16.63 -11.33
N LEU A 114 2.33 -17.05 -10.56
CA LEU A 114 2.17 -18.43 -10.12
C LEU A 114 1.65 -19.38 -11.21
N VAL A 115 1.19 -18.86 -12.35
CA VAL A 115 0.74 -19.71 -13.46
C VAL A 115 1.93 -20.52 -13.99
N ASN A 116 1.79 -21.84 -13.99
CA ASN A 116 2.80 -22.79 -14.43
C ASN A 116 4.14 -22.71 -13.66
N THR A 117 4.10 -22.27 -12.41
CA THR A 117 5.30 -22.21 -11.57
C THR A 117 4.93 -22.52 -10.11
N THR A 118 5.91 -22.54 -9.23
CA THR A 118 5.71 -22.84 -7.81
C THR A 118 5.80 -21.59 -6.96
N ILE A 119 5.25 -21.69 -5.74
CA ILE A 119 5.39 -20.61 -4.74
C ILE A 119 6.87 -20.35 -4.45
N GLU A 120 7.68 -21.41 -4.34
CA GLU A 120 9.12 -21.29 -4.09
C GLU A 120 9.83 -20.51 -5.21
N ASP A 121 9.55 -20.83 -6.47
CA ASP A 121 10.15 -20.13 -7.60
C ASP A 121 9.79 -18.66 -7.63
N VAL A 122 8.52 -18.33 -7.38
CA VAL A 122 8.07 -16.93 -7.31
C VAL A 122 8.74 -16.20 -6.16
N SER A 123 8.84 -16.82 -4.98
CA SER A 123 9.49 -16.23 -3.82
C SER A 123 10.96 -15.89 -4.09
N MET A 124 11.66 -16.77 -4.79
CA MET A 124 13.05 -16.55 -5.17
C MET A 124 13.20 -15.41 -6.19
N ARG A 125 12.38 -15.42 -7.23
CA ARG A 125 12.44 -14.39 -8.29
C ARG A 125 12.10 -13.01 -7.77
N GLU A 126 11.12 -12.91 -6.86
CA GLU A 126 10.69 -11.64 -6.28
C GLU A 126 11.49 -11.23 -5.06
N ASN A 127 12.37 -12.09 -4.59
CA ASN A 127 13.15 -11.87 -3.37
C ASN A 127 12.24 -11.52 -2.18
N ILE A 128 11.17 -12.27 -2.01
CA ILE A 128 10.27 -12.19 -0.86
C ILE A 128 10.17 -13.59 -0.23
N GLY A 129 9.75 -13.65 1.02
CA GLY A 129 9.62 -14.93 1.71
C GLY A 129 8.54 -15.83 1.10
N TYR A 130 8.70 -17.14 1.25
CA TYR A 130 7.69 -18.12 0.86
C TYR A 130 6.32 -17.77 1.50
N ASP A 131 6.33 -17.40 2.78
CA ASP A 131 5.11 -17.04 3.50
C ASP A 131 4.45 -15.77 2.95
N ALA A 132 5.22 -14.85 2.39
CA ALA A 132 4.67 -13.65 1.75
C ALA A 132 3.88 -14.00 0.48
N VAL A 133 4.37 -14.93 -0.33
CA VAL A 133 3.64 -15.41 -1.51
C VAL A 133 2.41 -16.20 -1.10
N LEU A 134 2.55 -17.08 -0.11
CA LEU A 134 1.43 -17.86 0.42
C LEU A 134 0.35 -16.96 1.00
N GLY A 135 0.73 -15.92 1.74
CA GLY A 135 -0.20 -14.92 2.26
C GLY A 135 -0.96 -14.18 1.16
N ALA A 136 -0.28 -13.84 0.07
CA ALA A 136 -0.93 -13.23 -1.10
C ALA A 136 -1.96 -14.16 -1.72
N LEU A 137 -1.62 -15.45 -1.87
CA LEU A 137 -2.55 -16.46 -2.36
C LEU A 137 -3.78 -16.57 -1.46
N ASP A 138 -3.58 -16.64 -0.15
CA ASP A 138 -4.68 -16.74 0.82
C ASP A 138 -5.61 -15.52 0.74
N ARG A 139 -5.07 -14.32 0.63
CA ARG A 139 -5.88 -13.10 0.49
C ARG A 139 -6.70 -13.08 -0.80
N GLN A 140 -6.17 -13.61 -1.89
CA GLN A 140 -6.90 -13.68 -3.16
C GLN A 140 -8.00 -14.74 -3.14
N ILE A 141 -7.81 -15.84 -2.42
CA ILE A 141 -8.82 -16.89 -2.27
C ILE A 141 -10.00 -16.40 -1.43
N GLU A 142 -9.76 -15.60 -0.39
CA GLU A 142 -10.80 -15.09 0.50
C GLU A 142 -11.70 -14.02 -0.13
N THR A 143 -11.27 -13.46 -1.23
CA THR A 143 -12.07 -12.51 -2.01
C THR A 143 -12.83 -13.24 -3.15
#